data_602cebe6b617e32c6f0cbb9ec86bc992
#
_entry.id   602cebe6b617e32c6f0cbb9ec86bc992
#
_cell.length_a   1.000
_cell.length_b   1.000
_cell.length_c   1.000
_cell.angle_alpha   90.00
_cell.angle_beta   90.00
_cell.angle_gamma   90.00
#
_symmetry.space_group_name_H-M   'P 1'
#
loop_
_entity.id
_entity.type
_entity.pdbx_description
1 polymer ?
#
loop_
_entity_poly.entity_id
_entity_poly.type
_entity_poly.pdbx_seq_one_letter_code
_entity_poly.pdbx_strand_id
1 'polypeptide(L)'
;MNDNDKFRKFFGFGNGNDEKAAPEGGSEPVLTEKEQLEKANAAATEWTDKYLSLTADFQNYKKRVTQERTDWAQDAQKQVLVDLLAIIDNFERALEQEKKREEGANVSWLAGFEMIYQSLEKLLTKFGVQEITDFSVFNPKYHEALVQVDSDKHKSGEIVQVLQKGYTMHDKVIRPAIVSVAK
;
A
#
# COMPACT_ATOMS: atom_id res chain seq x y z
N MET A 1 34.70 -10.51 21.90
CA MET A 1 34.66 -9.06 22.05
C MET A 1 33.20 -8.69 22.23
N ASN A 2 32.82 -8.37 23.49
CA ASN A 2 31.42 -8.38 23.93
C ASN A 2 30.72 -7.08 23.49
N ASP A 3 29.47 -7.15 23.07
CA ASP A 3 28.68 -5.99 22.60
C ASP A 3 28.56 -4.86 23.62
N ASN A 4 28.77 -5.17 24.88
CA ASN A 4 28.78 -4.22 26.01
C ASN A 4 29.98 -3.24 25.95
N ASP A 5 31.11 -3.62 25.33
CA ASP A 5 32.29 -2.75 25.20
C ASP A 5 32.12 -1.71 24.09
N LYS A 6 31.34 -2.03 23.03
CA LYS A 6 31.01 -1.09 21.96
C LYS A 6 30.05 0.00 22.47
N PHE A 7 29.11 -0.36 23.33
CA PHE A 7 28.15 0.58 23.91
C PHE A 7 28.80 1.58 24.85
N ARG A 8 29.77 1.13 25.68
CA ARG A 8 30.54 2.00 26.56
C ARG A 8 31.41 3.02 25.82
N LYS A 9 31.97 2.63 24.69
CA LYS A 9 32.83 3.49 23.86
C LYS A 9 32.05 4.59 23.13
N PHE A 10 30.77 4.34 22.81
CA PHE A 10 29.89 5.29 22.12
C PHE A 10 29.33 6.36 23.09
N PHE A 11 29.11 6.02 24.35
CA PHE A 11 28.54 6.92 25.37
C PHE A 11 29.57 7.61 26.28
N GLY A 12 30.87 7.45 26.03
CA GLY A 12 31.89 8.25 26.72
C GLY A 12 32.04 7.99 28.22
N PHE A 13 31.54 6.86 28.75
CA PHE A 13 31.82 6.47 30.15
C PHE A 13 33.24 5.90 30.25
N GLY A 14 34.21 6.81 30.35
CA GLY A 14 35.59 6.48 30.65
C GLY A 14 35.74 5.95 32.07
N ASN A 15 36.44 4.81 32.18
CA ASN A 15 36.83 4.22 33.45
C ASN A 15 37.83 5.18 34.15
N GLY A 16 37.39 5.80 35.25
CA GLY A 16 38.32 6.56 36.08
C GLY A 16 39.20 5.63 36.89
N ASN A 17 40.44 5.51 36.50
CA ASN A 17 41.59 5.21 37.34
C ASN A 17 42.86 5.46 36.47
N ASP A 18 43.28 6.72 36.48
CA ASP A 18 44.67 7.08 36.26
C ASP A 18 45.00 8.25 37.18
N GLU A 19 45.55 7.91 38.34
CA GLU A 19 46.36 8.84 39.13
C GLU A 19 47.58 9.22 38.28
N LYS A 20 47.68 10.49 37.89
CA LYS A 20 48.92 11.25 37.94
C LYS A 20 48.79 12.64 37.34
N ALA A 21 49.36 13.57 38.07
CA ALA A 21 49.85 14.91 37.71
C ALA A 21 48.76 15.99 37.67
N ALA A 22 48.73 16.76 38.71
CA ALA A 22 48.16 18.10 38.75
C ALA A 22 48.94 18.99 37.77
N PRO A 23 48.30 19.70 36.86
CA PRO A 23 48.81 20.94 36.28
C PRO A 23 48.20 22.10 37.06
N GLU A 24 49.10 23.01 37.40
CA GLU A 24 48.84 24.27 38.07
C GLU A 24 47.74 25.11 37.40
N GLY A 25 46.89 25.65 38.25
CA GLY A 25 46.33 27.00 38.16
C GLY A 25 45.72 27.48 36.86
N GLY A 26 44.61 26.95 36.44
CA GLY A 26 43.61 27.67 35.65
C GLY A 26 42.35 27.73 36.48
N SER A 27 42.10 28.83 37.18
CA SER A 27 40.83 29.07 37.84
C SER A 27 39.75 29.17 36.75
N GLU A 28 39.04 28.06 36.48
CA GLU A 28 37.76 28.16 35.78
C GLU A 28 36.88 29.12 36.59
N PRO A 29 36.25 30.11 35.93
CA PRO A 29 35.43 31.07 36.64
C PRO A 29 34.35 30.29 37.40
N VAL A 30 34.41 30.33 38.76
CA VAL A 30 33.38 29.74 39.61
C VAL A 30 32.07 30.46 39.30
N LEU A 31 31.24 29.84 38.43
CA LEU A 31 29.94 30.37 38.09
C LEU A 31 29.13 30.57 39.40
N THR A 32 28.52 31.72 39.54
CA THR A 32 27.62 31.99 40.65
C THR A 32 26.47 30.97 40.64
N GLU A 33 25.92 30.62 41.80
CA GLU A 33 24.79 29.68 41.92
C GLU A 33 23.64 30.03 40.98
N LYS A 34 23.41 31.32 40.72
CA LYS A 34 22.40 31.83 39.80
C LYS A 34 22.71 31.45 38.35
N GLU A 35 23.96 31.59 37.92
CA GLU A 35 24.39 31.21 36.54
C GLU A 35 24.36 29.69 36.33
N GLN A 36 24.65 28.91 37.36
CA GLN A 36 24.50 27.44 37.31
C GLN A 36 23.03 27.05 37.21
N LEU A 37 22.12 27.70 37.91
CA LEU A 37 20.68 27.45 37.84
C LEU A 37 20.12 27.84 36.45
N GLU A 38 20.54 28.97 35.91
CA GLU A 38 20.12 29.40 34.56
C GLU A 38 20.58 28.43 33.50
N LYS A 39 21.84 27.95 33.57
CA LYS A 39 22.37 26.93 32.66
C LYS A 39 21.62 25.59 32.78
N ALA A 40 21.35 25.16 34.03
CA ALA A 40 20.59 23.93 34.27
C ALA A 40 19.15 24.03 33.72
N ASN A 41 18.49 25.17 33.90
CA ASN A 41 17.14 25.41 33.39
C ASN A 41 17.12 25.47 31.85
N ALA A 42 18.13 26.13 31.23
CA ALA A 42 18.27 26.17 29.79
C ALA A 42 18.50 24.77 29.20
N ALA A 43 19.35 23.96 29.84
CA ALA A 43 19.58 22.58 29.45
C ALA A 43 18.31 21.73 29.63
N ALA A 44 17.56 21.92 30.73
CA ALA A 44 16.30 21.21 30.96
C ALA A 44 15.23 21.53 29.88
N THR A 45 15.11 22.82 29.52
CA THR A 45 14.21 23.22 28.41
C THR A 45 14.65 22.61 27.10
N GLU A 46 15.93 22.66 26.76
CA GLU A 46 16.44 22.03 25.51
C GLU A 46 16.16 20.54 25.46
N TRP A 47 16.36 19.82 26.57
CA TRP A 47 16.03 18.39 26.65
C TRP A 47 14.53 18.13 26.54
N THR A 48 13.71 19.00 27.12
CA THR A 48 12.25 18.89 27.02
C THR A 48 11.79 19.07 25.58
N ASP A 49 12.32 20.07 24.90
CA ASP A 49 12.00 20.31 23.49
C ASP A 49 12.45 19.14 22.57
N LYS A 50 13.67 18.63 22.80
CA LYS A 50 14.16 17.43 22.11
C LYS A 50 13.28 16.21 22.39
N TYR A 51 12.85 16.02 23.62
CA TYR A 51 11.96 14.92 24.00
C TYR A 51 10.60 15.04 23.32
N LEU A 52 10.00 16.23 23.30
CA LEU A 52 8.73 16.49 22.62
C LEU A 52 8.83 16.23 21.13
N SER A 53 9.87 16.75 20.48
CA SER A 53 10.15 16.51 19.06
C SER A 53 10.29 15.02 18.77
N LEU A 54 11.15 14.32 19.53
CA LEU A 54 11.36 12.88 19.35
C LEU A 54 10.08 12.07 19.57
N THR A 55 9.27 12.48 20.56
CA THR A 55 7.98 11.83 20.82
C THR A 55 7.01 12.01 19.66
N ALA A 56 6.94 13.21 19.08
CA ALA A 56 6.13 13.48 17.89
C ALA A 56 6.61 12.68 16.69
N ASP A 57 7.92 12.64 16.45
CA ASP A 57 8.52 11.85 15.38
C ASP A 57 8.24 10.35 15.54
N PHE A 58 8.33 9.83 16.77
CA PHE A 58 8.00 8.44 17.06
C PHE A 58 6.54 8.12 16.81
N GLN A 59 5.62 9.02 17.19
CA GLN A 59 4.18 8.85 16.91
C GLN A 59 3.91 8.85 15.41
N ASN A 60 4.51 9.76 14.67
CA ASN A 60 4.41 9.83 13.22
C ASN A 60 4.98 8.57 12.56
N TYR A 61 6.15 8.11 13.01
CA TYR A 61 6.76 6.86 12.55
C TYR A 61 5.85 5.66 12.80
N LYS A 62 5.30 5.53 14.01
CA LYS A 62 4.37 4.44 14.36
C LYS A 62 3.13 4.44 13.46
N LYS A 63 2.55 5.63 13.22
CA LYS A 63 1.38 5.77 12.33
C LYS A 63 1.73 5.35 10.90
N ARG A 64 2.87 5.81 10.38
CA ARG A 64 3.34 5.45 9.03
C ARG A 64 3.58 3.95 8.90
N VAL A 65 4.33 3.33 9.82
CA VAL A 65 4.61 1.88 9.78
C VAL A 65 3.33 1.05 9.86
N THR A 66 2.36 1.48 10.68
CA THR A 66 1.07 0.79 10.76
C THR A 66 0.32 0.86 9.43
N GLN A 67 0.35 2.02 8.78
CA GLN A 67 -0.27 2.20 7.47
C GLN A 67 0.44 1.35 6.40
N GLU A 68 1.77 1.44 6.31
CA GLU A 68 2.59 0.65 5.38
C GLU A 68 2.32 -0.85 5.52
N ARG A 69 2.20 -1.34 6.77
CA ARG A 69 1.89 -2.76 7.03
C ARG A 69 0.51 -3.16 6.48
N THR A 70 -0.48 -2.26 6.62
CA THR A 70 -1.82 -2.50 6.08
C THR A 70 -1.80 -2.49 4.54
N ASP A 71 -1.08 -1.53 3.96
CA ASP A 71 -0.95 -1.42 2.51
C ASP A 71 -0.22 -2.65 1.93
N TRP A 72 0.86 -3.14 2.55
CA TRP A 72 1.54 -4.37 2.11
C TRP A 72 0.63 -5.60 2.14
N ALA A 73 -0.20 -5.74 3.18
CA ALA A 73 -1.14 -6.85 3.25
C ALA A 73 -2.18 -6.76 2.12
N GLN A 74 -2.67 -5.57 1.81
CA GLN A 74 -3.59 -5.34 0.70
C GLN A 74 -2.93 -5.61 -0.67
N ASP A 75 -1.69 -5.17 -0.85
CA ASP A 75 -0.95 -5.37 -2.10
C ASP A 75 -0.65 -6.85 -2.34
N ALA A 76 -0.32 -7.61 -1.30
CA ALA A 76 -0.14 -9.05 -1.40
C ALA A 76 -1.45 -9.76 -1.79
N GLN A 77 -2.58 -9.36 -1.19
CA GLN A 77 -3.91 -9.88 -1.58
C GLN A 77 -4.26 -9.52 -3.02
N LYS A 78 -3.98 -8.28 -3.43
CA LYS A 78 -4.20 -7.81 -4.79
C LYS A 78 -3.52 -8.70 -5.82
N GLN A 79 -2.25 -9.05 -5.61
CA GLN A 79 -1.50 -9.89 -6.56
C GLN A 79 -2.18 -11.24 -6.77
N VAL A 80 -2.55 -11.93 -5.71
CA VAL A 80 -3.26 -13.21 -5.78
C VAL A 80 -4.62 -13.07 -6.47
N LEU A 81 -5.34 -11.98 -6.19
CA LEU A 81 -6.64 -11.73 -6.82
C LEU A 81 -6.51 -11.45 -8.31
N VAL A 82 -5.48 -10.72 -8.74
CA VAL A 82 -5.22 -10.48 -10.18
C VAL A 82 -4.99 -11.80 -10.93
N ASP A 83 -4.21 -12.71 -10.34
CA ASP A 83 -3.97 -14.03 -10.94
C ASP A 83 -5.27 -14.86 -10.99
N LEU A 84 -6.11 -14.77 -9.95
CA LEU A 84 -7.43 -15.41 -9.93
C LEU A 84 -8.37 -14.83 -11.00
N LEU A 85 -8.34 -13.52 -11.23
CA LEU A 85 -9.15 -12.87 -12.28
C LEU A 85 -8.83 -13.42 -13.68
N ALA A 86 -7.58 -13.76 -13.95
CA ALA A 86 -7.22 -14.39 -15.22
C ALA A 86 -7.88 -15.76 -15.43
N ILE A 87 -8.06 -16.51 -14.33
CA ILE A 87 -8.80 -17.78 -14.36
C ILE A 87 -10.29 -17.53 -14.62
N ILE A 88 -10.87 -16.55 -13.94
CA ILE A 88 -12.27 -16.16 -14.10
C ILE A 88 -12.57 -15.73 -15.54
N ASP A 89 -11.69 -14.93 -16.17
CA ASP A 89 -11.82 -14.54 -17.57
C ASP A 89 -11.86 -15.75 -18.52
N ASN A 90 -11.06 -16.78 -18.24
CA ASN A 90 -11.08 -18.01 -19.02
C ASN A 90 -12.39 -18.79 -18.85
N PHE A 91 -12.95 -18.81 -17.63
CA PHE A 91 -14.26 -19.39 -17.36
C PHE A 91 -15.37 -18.63 -18.10
N GLU A 92 -15.39 -17.30 -18.04
CA GLU A 92 -16.36 -16.47 -18.76
C GLU A 92 -16.31 -16.75 -20.27
N ARG A 93 -15.10 -16.75 -20.83
CA ARG A 93 -14.91 -17.01 -22.25
C ARG A 93 -15.39 -18.40 -22.66
N ALA A 94 -15.14 -19.41 -21.83
CA ALA A 94 -15.63 -20.77 -22.08
C ALA A 94 -17.15 -20.85 -22.03
N LEU A 95 -17.77 -20.23 -21.01
CA LEU A 95 -19.23 -20.16 -20.88
C LEU A 95 -19.88 -19.42 -22.06
N GLU A 96 -19.31 -18.31 -22.51
CA GLU A 96 -19.82 -17.56 -23.66
C GLU A 96 -19.74 -18.36 -24.97
N GLN A 97 -18.63 -19.08 -25.17
CA GLN A 97 -18.46 -19.91 -26.37
C GLN A 97 -19.48 -21.03 -26.43
N GLU A 98 -19.73 -21.67 -25.30
CA GLU A 98 -20.74 -22.75 -25.24
C GLU A 98 -22.17 -22.22 -25.38
N LYS A 99 -22.48 -21.05 -24.84
CA LYS A 99 -23.79 -20.40 -25.04
C LYS A 99 -24.07 -20.04 -26.52
N LYS A 100 -23.01 -19.79 -27.29
CA LYS A 100 -23.12 -19.49 -28.74
C LYS A 100 -23.23 -20.73 -29.63
N ARG A 101 -23.02 -21.94 -29.09
CA ARG A 101 -23.21 -23.21 -29.81
C ARG A 101 -24.68 -23.59 -29.82
N GLU A 102 -25.36 -23.37 -30.94
CA GLU A 102 -26.80 -23.66 -31.09
C GLU A 102 -27.15 -25.14 -31.11
N GLU A 103 -26.21 -26.04 -31.39
CA GLU A 103 -26.44 -27.48 -31.50
C GLU A 103 -25.63 -28.27 -30.45
N GLY A 104 -26.35 -28.92 -29.51
CA GLY A 104 -25.79 -29.98 -28.67
C GLY A 104 -25.14 -29.52 -27.36
N ALA A 105 -25.44 -28.30 -26.89
CA ALA A 105 -25.01 -27.87 -25.58
C ALA A 105 -25.49 -28.87 -24.51
N ASN A 106 -24.56 -29.55 -23.88
CA ASN A 106 -24.88 -30.48 -22.80
C ASN A 106 -25.29 -29.66 -21.56
N VAL A 107 -26.56 -29.28 -21.49
CA VAL A 107 -27.16 -28.32 -20.52
C VAL A 107 -26.81 -28.69 -19.09
N SER A 108 -26.55 -29.96 -18.82
CA SER A 108 -26.26 -30.45 -17.48
C SER A 108 -24.89 -30.01 -16.94
N TRP A 109 -23.82 -30.06 -17.74
CA TRP A 109 -22.48 -29.63 -17.29
C TRP A 109 -22.36 -28.10 -17.28
N LEU A 110 -23.06 -27.40 -18.19
CA LEU A 110 -23.08 -25.94 -18.24
C LEU A 110 -23.62 -25.34 -16.92
N ALA A 111 -24.73 -25.92 -16.40
CA ALA A 111 -25.28 -25.52 -15.12
C ALA A 111 -24.27 -25.71 -13.96
N GLY A 112 -23.48 -26.80 -13.99
CA GLY A 112 -22.44 -27.03 -13.01
C GLY A 112 -21.33 -25.97 -13.06
N PHE A 113 -20.89 -25.60 -14.26
CA PHE A 113 -19.90 -24.55 -14.46
C PHE A 113 -20.40 -23.16 -14.05
N GLU A 114 -21.66 -22.83 -14.33
CA GLU A 114 -22.30 -21.60 -13.86
C GLU A 114 -22.34 -21.51 -12.34
N MET A 115 -22.60 -22.61 -11.63
CA MET A 115 -22.55 -22.66 -10.17
C MET A 115 -21.13 -22.41 -9.63
N ILE A 116 -20.11 -22.94 -10.29
CA ILE A 116 -18.70 -22.69 -9.93
C ILE A 116 -18.37 -21.21 -10.15
N TYR A 117 -18.75 -20.65 -11.30
CA TYR A 117 -18.55 -19.25 -11.61
C TYR A 117 -19.21 -18.32 -10.57
N GLN A 118 -20.48 -18.57 -10.22
CA GLN A 118 -21.17 -17.83 -9.16
C GLN A 118 -20.48 -17.94 -7.79
N SER A 119 -19.87 -19.08 -7.51
CA SER A 119 -19.11 -19.28 -6.27
C SER A 119 -17.82 -18.45 -6.27
N LEU A 120 -17.16 -18.30 -7.42
CA LEU A 120 -15.99 -17.42 -7.59
C LEU A 120 -16.38 -15.95 -7.45
N GLU A 121 -17.50 -15.51 -8.01
CA GLU A 121 -18.02 -14.14 -7.85
C GLU A 121 -18.31 -13.82 -6.37
N LYS A 122 -18.94 -14.75 -5.66
CA LYS A 122 -19.17 -14.63 -4.20
C LYS A 122 -17.86 -14.54 -3.43
N LEU A 123 -16.84 -15.29 -3.83
CA LEU A 123 -15.51 -15.21 -3.23
C LEU A 123 -14.88 -13.84 -3.46
N LEU A 124 -14.92 -13.30 -4.68
CA LEU A 124 -14.45 -11.95 -4.98
C LEU A 124 -15.16 -10.90 -4.11
N THR A 125 -16.48 -10.97 -4.02
CA THR A 125 -17.29 -10.05 -3.18
C THR A 125 -16.87 -10.12 -1.71
N LYS A 126 -16.54 -11.30 -1.19
CA LYS A 126 -16.06 -11.49 0.18
C LYS A 126 -14.72 -10.77 0.43
N PHE A 127 -13.86 -10.68 -0.57
CA PHE A 127 -12.60 -9.92 -0.53
C PHE A 127 -12.79 -8.41 -0.83
N GLY A 128 -14.02 -7.96 -0.99
CA GLY A 128 -14.32 -6.55 -1.31
C GLY A 128 -13.99 -6.18 -2.76
N VAL A 129 -13.89 -7.19 -3.63
CA VAL A 129 -13.69 -6.97 -5.07
C VAL A 129 -15.04 -6.76 -5.75
N GLN A 130 -15.13 -5.72 -6.55
CA GLN A 130 -16.32 -5.34 -7.31
C GLN A 130 -15.96 -5.13 -8.79
N GLU A 131 -16.85 -5.56 -9.68
CA GLU A 131 -16.73 -5.32 -11.11
C GLU A 131 -16.97 -3.83 -11.42
N ILE A 132 -16.21 -3.28 -12.34
CA ILE A 132 -16.44 -1.95 -12.89
C ILE A 132 -17.61 -2.06 -13.86
N THR A 133 -18.71 -1.37 -13.57
CA THR A 133 -19.95 -1.44 -14.35
C THR A 133 -20.28 -0.15 -15.12
N ASP A 134 -19.58 0.94 -14.82
CA ASP A 134 -19.79 2.21 -15.53
C ASP A 134 -18.93 2.26 -16.79
N PHE A 135 -19.57 2.02 -17.93
CA PHE A 135 -18.96 2.06 -19.25
C PHE A 135 -19.57 3.17 -20.15
N SER A 136 -20.23 4.16 -19.54
CA SER A 136 -20.87 5.24 -20.28
C SER A 136 -19.86 6.17 -20.96
N VAL A 137 -18.78 6.49 -20.28
CA VAL A 137 -17.70 7.36 -20.77
C VAL A 137 -16.35 6.76 -20.42
N PHE A 138 -15.39 6.86 -21.34
CA PHE A 138 -14.03 6.43 -21.08
C PHE A 138 -13.40 7.22 -19.93
N ASN A 139 -12.92 6.52 -18.92
CA ASN A 139 -12.23 7.11 -17.79
C ASN A 139 -10.86 6.42 -17.62
N PRO A 140 -9.73 7.13 -17.79
CA PRO A 140 -8.39 6.55 -17.69
C PRO A 140 -8.06 5.91 -16.34
N LYS A 141 -8.81 6.25 -15.28
CA LYS A 141 -8.62 5.64 -13.95
C LYS A 141 -9.12 4.20 -13.89
N TYR A 142 -10.20 3.90 -14.63
CA TYR A 142 -10.91 2.63 -14.56
C TYR A 142 -10.81 1.81 -15.84
N HIS A 143 -10.53 2.46 -16.97
CA HIS A 143 -10.56 1.87 -18.29
C HIS A 143 -9.23 2.00 -19.01
N GLU A 144 -8.86 0.97 -19.74
CA GLU A 144 -7.71 0.95 -20.64
C GLU A 144 -8.22 0.73 -22.07
N ALA A 145 -8.02 1.70 -22.95
CA ALA A 145 -8.41 1.60 -24.35
C ALA A 145 -7.34 0.84 -25.14
N LEU A 146 -7.68 -0.36 -25.59
CA LEU A 146 -6.76 -1.19 -26.39
C LEU A 146 -6.90 -0.93 -27.89
N VAL A 147 -8.14 -0.72 -28.36
CA VAL A 147 -8.46 -0.57 -29.79
C VAL A 147 -9.41 0.59 -29.99
N GLN A 148 -9.19 1.35 -31.07
CA GLN A 148 -10.14 2.33 -31.56
C GLN A 148 -10.89 1.72 -32.77
N VAL A 149 -12.21 1.84 -32.75
CA VAL A 149 -13.11 1.26 -33.78
C VAL A 149 -13.97 2.36 -34.36
N ASP A 150 -14.10 2.39 -35.65
CA ASP A 150 -15.06 3.28 -36.32
C ASP A 150 -16.48 2.82 -35.98
N SER A 151 -17.31 3.70 -35.45
CA SER A 151 -18.67 3.38 -35.01
C SER A 151 -19.62 4.51 -35.39
N ASP A 152 -20.64 4.20 -36.16
CA ASP A 152 -21.71 5.15 -36.52
C ASP A 152 -22.70 5.38 -35.36
N LYS A 153 -22.65 4.55 -34.32
CA LYS A 153 -23.62 4.57 -33.19
C LYS A 153 -23.08 5.26 -31.93
N HIS A 154 -21.77 5.44 -31.84
CA HIS A 154 -21.11 5.98 -30.64
C HIS A 154 -20.32 7.23 -31.01
N LYS A 155 -20.32 8.21 -30.10
CA LYS A 155 -19.52 9.42 -30.26
C LYS A 155 -18.04 9.12 -29.99
N SER A 156 -17.17 9.92 -30.60
CA SER A 156 -15.72 9.80 -30.36
C SER A 156 -15.40 9.82 -28.86
N GLY A 157 -14.66 8.80 -28.41
CA GLY A 157 -14.29 8.61 -27.00
C GLY A 157 -15.29 7.83 -26.15
N GLU A 158 -16.45 7.43 -26.69
CA GLU A 158 -17.38 6.51 -26.00
C GLU A 158 -16.88 5.07 -26.09
N ILE A 159 -17.22 4.27 -25.08
CA ILE A 159 -16.88 2.84 -25.04
C ILE A 159 -17.85 2.08 -25.95
N VAL A 160 -17.31 1.38 -26.93
CA VAL A 160 -18.09 0.56 -27.89
C VAL A 160 -18.29 -0.84 -27.34
N GLN A 161 -17.23 -1.44 -26.78
CA GLN A 161 -17.28 -2.82 -26.28
C GLN A 161 -16.26 -3.01 -25.16
N VAL A 162 -16.64 -3.80 -24.16
CA VAL A 162 -15.75 -4.30 -23.13
C VAL A 162 -15.11 -5.60 -23.59
N LEU A 163 -13.79 -5.60 -23.73
CA LEU A 163 -13.02 -6.77 -24.15
C LEU A 163 -12.61 -7.62 -22.95
N GLN A 164 -12.38 -6.98 -21.79
CA GLN A 164 -12.05 -7.64 -20.54
C GLN A 164 -12.60 -6.83 -19.37
N LYS A 165 -13.24 -7.50 -18.44
CA LYS A 165 -13.83 -6.86 -17.27
C LYS A 165 -12.77 -6.27 -16.35
N GLY A 166 -13.03 -5.10 -15.81
CA GLY A 166 -12.21 -4.43 -14.80
C GLY A 166 -12.75 -4.67 -13.40
N TYR A 167 -11.87 -4.58 -12.41
CA TYR A 167 -12.23 -4.81 -11.02
C TYR A 167 -11.58 -3.80 -10.09
N THR A 168 -12.32 -3.42 -9.06
CA THR A 168 -11.85 -2.58 -7.94
C THR A 168 -11.87 -3.39 -6.64
N MET A 169 -11.00 -3.04 -5.71
CA MET A 169 -11.00 -3.56 -4.34
C MET A 169 -10.87 -2.37 -3.39
N HIS A 170 -11.85 -2.20 -2.49
CA HIS A 170 -11.87 -1.09 -1.52
C HIS A 170 -11.56 0.26 -2.19
N ASP A 171 -12.26 0.60 -3.28
CA ASP A 171 -12.11 1.85 -4.07
C ASP A 171 -10.77 2.03 -4.81
N LYS A 172 -9.86 1.07 -4.72
CA LYS A 172 -8.62 1.03 -5.51
C LYS A 172 -8.81 0.11 -6.72
N VAL A 173 -8.43 0.55 -7.90
CA VAL A 173 -8.44 -0.29 -9.11
C VAL A 173 -7.35 -1.35 -8.96
N ILE A 174 -7.75 -2.62 -9.03
CA ILE A 174 -6.82 -3.77 -9.04
C ILE A 174 -6.50 -4.19 -10.46
N ARG A 175 -7.48 -4.07 -11.38
CA ARG A 175 -7.32 -4.29 -12.81
C ARG A 175 -8.27 -3.37 -13.58
N PRO A 176 -7.78 -2.51 -14.49
CA PRO A 176 -8.64 -1.70 -15.34
C PRO A 176 -9.45 -2.59 -16.28
N ALA A 177 -10.61 -2.11 -16.72
CA ALA A 177 -11.35 -2.76 -17.79
C ALA A 177 -10.70 -2.46 -19.14
N ILE A 178 -10.43 -3.48 -19.94
CA ILE A 178 -9.94 -3.31 -21.31
C ILE A 178 -11.15 -3.10 -22.22
N VAL A 179 -11.14 -1.98 -22.91
CA VAL A 179 -12.27 -1.56 -23.76
C VAL A 179 -11.83 -1.16 -25.16
N SER A 180 -12.77 -1.25 -26.10
CA SER A 180 -12.65 -0.56 -27.38
C SER A 180 -13.43 0.75 -27.33
N VAL A 181 -12.87 1.82 -27.90
CA VAL A 181 -13.46 3.15 -27.93
C VAL A 181 -13.76 3.56 -29.35
N ALA A 182 -14.80 4.39 -29.54
CA ALA A 182 -15.12 4.98 -30.82
C ALA A 182 -14.07 6.03 -31.20
N LYS A 183 -13.70 6.04 -32.50
CA LYS A 183 -12.74 6.98 -33.07
C LYS A 183 -13.32 8.38 -33.19
#